data_2bd18697707af9f08f33cb7676806ecb
#
_entry.id   2bd18697707af9f08f33cb7676806ecb
#
_cell.length_a   1.000
_cell.length_b   1.000
_cell.length_c   1.000
_cell.angle_alpha   90.00
_cell.angle_beta   90.00
_cell.angle_gamma   90.00
#
_symmetry.space_group_name_H-M   'P 1'
#
loop_
_entity.id
_entity.type
_entity.pdbx_description
1 polymer ?
#
loop_
_entity_poly.entity_id
_entity_poly.type
_entity_poly.pdbx_seq_one_letter_code
_entity_poly.pdbx_strand_id
1 'polypeptide(L)'
;MSIPEHRPARRRSRTGGRVGVLAAILLVGLIAFALSRLELHRIGHALITATPGWVALAVVLMALSLLLRSASWHETLRAALGETPIGWAPGARATMIGVMASALFPGRIGEPSRVLVLTRGLDGPASRLVPVLAGTVFSQTLINLLALAILAGVTFTSVPLLHGDLAGVTAVLVVPLAICALVLAGPRLLRLGRRSRSTRVVRTANRIARQLELARHGLVVFARPRYGLTAVTYQLLAWALQWLACYMVVLALGLQSHAGLVTAAAILLAVNVSAVLPATPSNVGVFQAACLVVLTAYGVGAGPGLAYGIILQAVEVLTALGLGIPALLAEGLSWRDIRPASARSAGEL
;
A
#
# COMPACT_ATOMS: atom_id res chain seq x y z
N MET A 1 -51.65 6.85 28.26
CA MET A 1 -52.01 5.93 27.15
C MET A 1 -51.14 6.35 25.95
N SER A 2 -49.94 5.80 25.89
CA SER A 2 -48.90 6.18 24.90
C SER A 2 -48.82 5.08 23.84
N ILE A 3 -49.01 5.51 22.60
CA ILE A 3 -48.99 4.67 21.38
C ILE A 3 -47.54 4.34 21.03
N PRO A 4 -47.14 3.07 20.81
CA PRO A 4 -45.80 2.74 20.38
C PRO A 4 -45.62 3.01 18.87
N GLU A 5 -44.63 3.85 18.52
CA GLU A 5 -44.19 4.07 17.14
C GLU A 5 -43.57 2.79 16.54
N HIS A 6 -44.22 2.25 15.54
CA HIS A 6 -43.68 1.19 14.68
C HIS A 6 -42.59 1.76 13.79
N ARG A 7 -41.29 1.45 14.08
CA ARG A 7 -40.17 1.64 13.13
C ARG A 7 -40.25 0.58 12.02
N PRO A 8 -40.30 0.97 10.75
CA PRO A 8 -40.30 0.00 9.65
C PRO A 8 -38.94 -0.73 9.58
N ALA A 9 -38.99 -2.05 9.59
CA ALA A 9 -37.84 -2.92 9.39
C ALA A 9 -37.19 -2.66 8.02
N ARG A 10 -35.93 -2.21 8.01
CA ARG A 10 -35.13 -2.06 6.81
C ARG A 10 -34.99 -3.42 6.12
N ARG A 11 -35.73 -3.64 5.04
CA ARG A 11 -35.55 -4.78 4.12
C ARG A 11 -34.14 -4.74 3.53
N ARG A 12 -33.23 -5.56 4.07
CA ARG A 12 -31.91 -5.81 3.45
C ARG A 12 -32.14 -6.42 2.07
N SER A 13 -31.65 -5.76 1.03
CA SER A 13 -31.74 -6.27 -0.34
C SER A 13 -30.91 -7.56 -0.45
N ARG A 14 -31.56 -8.70 -0.62
CA ARG A 14 -30.94 -10.01 -0.88
C ARG A 14 -30.19 -10.07 -2.22
N THR A 15 -30.30 -9.06 -3.06
CA THR A 15 -29.65 -8.98 -4.39
C THR A 15 -28.15 -8.74 -4.29
N GLY A 16 -27.65 -7.94 -3.34
CA GLY A 16 -26.22 -7.66 -3.19
C GLY A 16 -25.39 -8.90 -2.83
N GLY A 17 -25.95 -9.81 -2.00
CA GLY A 17 -25.28 -11.06 -1.63
C GLY A 17 -25.13 -12.05 -2.82
N ARG A 18 -26.15 -12.15 -3.67
CA ARG A 18 -26.12 -13.06 -4.84
C ARG A 18 -25.14 -12.61 -5.91
N VAL A 19 -25.03 -11.30 -6.15
CA VAL A 19 -24.03 -10.72 -7.09
C VAL A 19 -22.62 -10.93 -6.56
N GLY A 20 -22.39 -10.76 -5.27
CA GLY A 20 -21.07 -11.03 -4.64
C GLY A 20 -20.66 -12.50 -4.71
N VAL A 21 -21.60 -13.43 -4.49
CA VAL A 21 -21.35 -14.88 -4.61
C VAL A 21 -21.09 -15.28 -6.07
N LEU A 22 -21.84 -14.75 -7.02
CA LEU A 22 -21.61 -15.00 -8.45
C LEU A 22 -20.24 -14.46 -8.91
N ALA A 23 -19.87 -13.26 -8.48
CA ALA A 23 -18.55 -12.67 -8.76
C ALA A 23 -17.42 -13.51 -8.16
N ALA A 24 -17.59 -14.00 -6.92
CA ALA A 24 -16.63 -14.90 -6.28
C ALA A 24 -16.50 -16.25 -7.01
N ILE A 25 -17.60 -16.85 -7.43
CA ILE A 25 -17.62 -18.11 -8.20
C ILE A 25 -16.95 -17.91 -9.56
N LEU A 26 -17.26 -16.81 -10.27
CA LEU A 26 -16.61 -16.45 -11.52
C LEU A 26 -15.11 -16.25 -11.37
N LEU A 27 -14.68 -15.55 -10.30
CA LEU A 27 -13.27 -15.32 -10.00
C LEU A 27 -12.56 -16.65 -9.69
N VAL A 28 -13.15 -17.51 -8.85
CA VAL A 28 -12.61 -18.84 -8.54
C VAL A 28 -12.55 -19.69 -9.80
N GLY A 29 -13.60 -19.68 -10.63
CA GLY A 29 -13.64 -20.39 -11.91
C GLY A 29 -12.57 -19.89 -12.88
N LEU A 30 -12.36 -18.59 -12.99
CA LEU A 30 -11.32 -17.98 -13.81
C LEU A 30 -9.92 -18.33 -13.31
N ILE A 31 -9.70 -18.32 -12.00
CA ILE A 31 -8.42 -18.74 -11.39
C ILE A 31 -8.18 -20.23 -11.65
N ALA A 32 -9.19 -21.09 -11.44
CA ALA A 32 -9.09 -22.53 -11.70
C ALA A 32 -8.81 -22.81 -13.17
N PHE A 33 -9.48 -22.09 -14.09
CA PHE A 33 -9.23 -22.19 -15.52
C PHE A 33 -7.83 -21.70 -15.89
N ALA A 34 -7.36 -20.58 -15.34
CA ALA A 34 -6.01 -20.10 -15.54
C ALA A 34 -4.97 -21.10 -15.02
N LEU A 35 -5.18 -21.66 -13.83
CA LEU A 35 -4.30 -22.68 -13.23
C LEU A 35 -4.30 -23.98 -14.04
N SER A 36 -5.43 -24.38 -14.64
CA SER A 36 -5.50 -25.60 -15.49
C SER A 36 -4.75 -25.45 -16.82
N ARG A 37 -4.53 -24.22 -17.28
CA ARG A 37 -3.71 -23.90 -18.48
C ARG A 37 -2.23 -23.78 -18.17
N LEU A 38 -1.86 -23.64 -16.90
CA LEU A 38 -0.48 -23.57 -16.47
C LEU A 38 0.02 -24.99 -16.20
N GLU A 39 1.22 -25.27 -16.67
CA GLU A 39 1.90 -26.54 -16.40
C GLU A 39 2.31 -26.59 -14.91
N LEU A 40 1.39 -26.99 -14.04
CA LEU A 40 1.57 -27.04 -12.57
C LEU A 40 2.86 -27.78 -12.17
N HIS A 41 3.26 -28.78 -12.96
CA HIS A 41 4.52 -29.50 -12.78
C HIS A 41 5.72 -28.57 -12.90
N ARG A 42 5.75 -27.65 -13.87
CA ARG A 42 6.86 -26.68 -14.06
C ARG A 42 6.90 -25.65 -12.95
N ILE A 43 5.76 -25.23 -12.45
CA ILE A 43 5.68 -24.33 -11.29
C ILE A 43 6.22 -25.04 -10.05
N GLY A 44 5.76 -26.27 -9.78
CA GLY A 44 6.24 -27.07 -8.65
C GLY A 44 7.74 -27.32 -8.71
N HIS A 45 8.25 -27.69 -9.88
CA HIS A 45 9.68 -27.89 -10.08
C HIS A 45 10.49 -26.61 -9.82
N ALA A 46 10.05 -25.45 -10.36
CA ALA A 46 10.73 -24.17 -10.15
C ALA A 46 10.72 -23.76 -8.66
N LEU A 47 9.62 -24.03 -7.92
CA LEU A 47 9.55 -23.76 -6.49
C LEU A 47 10.50 -24.62 -5.66
N ILE A 48 10.63 -25.93 -6.03
CA ILE A 48 11.49 -26.89 -5.33
C ILE A 48 12.98 -26.62 -5.63
N THR A 49 13.29 -26.19 -6.86
CA THR A 49 14.67 -25.93 -7.30
C THR A 49 15.17 -24.54 -6.93
N ALA A 50 14.29 -23.66 -6.42
CA ALA A 50 14.68 -22.32 -5.97
C ALA A 50 15.76 -22.40 -4.88
N THR A 51 16.84 -21.65 -5.04
CA THR A 51 17.93 -21.61 -4.08
C THR A 51 17.52 -20.87 -2.81
N PRO A 52 17.39 -21.55 -1.65
CA PRO A 52 16.80 -20.95 -0.45
C PRO A 52 17.63 -19.79 0.12
N GLY A 53 18.95 -19.79 -0.09
CA GLY A 53 19.82 -18.69 0.35
C GLY A 53 19.46 -17.34 -0.26
N TRP A 54 19.16 -17.30 -1.57
CA TRP A 54 18.72 -16.06 -2.24
C TRP A 54 17.33 -15.62 -1.79
N VAL A 55 16.43 -16.56 -1.53
CA VAL A 55 15.09 -16.24 -0.98
C VAL A 55 15.23 -15.66 0.43
N ALA A 56 16.07 -16.25 1.28
CA ALA A 56 16.34 -15.72 2.62
C ALA A 56 16.94 -14.31 2.56
N LEU A 57 17.88 -14.06 1.65
CA LEU A 57 18.44 -12.73 1.43
C LEU A 57 17.38 -11.73 0.96
N ALA A 58 16.47 -12.15 0.08
CA ALA A 58 15.33 -11.32 -0.34
C ALA A 58 14.45 -10.91 0.85
N VAL A 59 14.15 -11.83 1.77
CA VAL A 59 13.40 -11.54 3.01
C VAL A 59 14.14 -10.53 3.89
N VAL A 60 15.45 -10.69 4.07
CA VAL A 60 16.27 -9.75 4.85
C VAL A 60 16.26 -8.35 4.22
N LEU A 61 16.47 -8.26 2.90
CA LEU A 61 16.44 -6.99 2.18
C LEU A 61 15.07 -6.31 2.26
N MET A 62 13.99 -7.10 2.15
CA MET A 62 12.62 -6.61 2.29
C MET A 62 12.33 -6.11 3.72
N ALA A 63 12.82 -6.81 4.73
CA ALA A 63 12.71 -6.39 6.14
C ALA A 63 13.47 -5.08 6.39
N LEU A 64 14.71 -4.96 5.90
CA LEU A 64 15.49 -3.72 5.97
C LEU A 64 14.81 -2.57 5.22
N SER A 65 14.24 -2.85 4.05
CA SER A 65 13.42 -1.86 3.31
C SER A 65 12.26 -1.34 4.17
N LEU A 66 11.54 -2.22 4.86
CA LEU A 66 10.43 -1.84 5.73
C LEU A 66 10.90 -0.99 6.94
N LEU A 67 12.05 -1.32 7.52
CA LEU A 67 12.67 -0.50 8.58
C LEU A 67 13.04 0.90 8.08
N LEU A 68 13.63 1.02 6.89
CA LEU A 68 13.94 2.32 6.28
C LEU A 68 12.67 3.12 5.93
N ARG A 69 11.61 2.46 5.47
CA ARG A 69 10.29 3.11 5.26
C ARG A 69 9.72 3.65 6.57
N SER A 70 9.89 2.93 7.67
CA SER A 70 9.47 3.40 8.99
C SER A 70 10.32 4.60 9.47
N ALA A 71 11.62 4.60 9.17
CA ALA A 71 12.51 5.73 9.45
C ALA A 71 12.14 6.96 8.61
N SER A 72 11.81 6.79 7.33
CA SER A 72 11.29 7.86 6.47
C SER A 72 10.03 8.48 7.06
N TRP A 73 9.07 7.67 7.51
CA TRP A 73 7.86 8.18 8.16
C TRP A 73 8.14 8.87 9.49
N HIS A 74 9.08 8.35 10.27
CA HIS A 74 9.50 8.97 11.52
C HIS A 74 9.99 10.41 11.31
N GLU A 75 10.76 10.68 10.25
CA GLU A 75 11.19 12.04 9.92
C GLU A 75 10.01 12.95 9.55
N THR A 76 8.98 12.43 8.86
CA THR A 76 7.76 13.20 8.59
C THR A 76 6.97 13.49 9.87
N LEU A 77 6.93 12.55 10.81
CA LEU A 77 6.31 12.72 12.13
C LEU A 77 7.06 13.79 12.95
N ARG A 78 8.40 13.74 13.01
CA ARG A 78 9.23 14.74 13.69
C ARG A 78 9.02 16.14 13.12
N ALA A 79 8.91 16.26 11.80
CA ALA A 79 8.63 17.52 11.17
C ALA A 79 7.25 18.08 11.54
N ALA A 80 6.22 17.22 11.63
CA ALA A 80 4.84 17.64 11.86
C ALA A 80 4.51 17.90 13.33
N LEU A 81 5.08 17.12 14.25
CA LEU A 81 4.76 17.17 15.69
C LEU A 81 5.72 18.03 16.51
N GLY A 82 6.83 18.46 15.90
CA GLY A 82 7.74 19.49 16.41
C GLY A 82 8.28 19.21 17.81
N GLU A 83 7.68 19.83 18.82
CA GLU A 83 8.14 19.79 20.21
C GLU A 83 7.79 18.51 20.98
N THR A 84 6.87 17.68 20.43
CA THR A 84 6.52 16.40 21.05
C THR A 84 7.54 15.35 20.65
N PRO A 85 8.46 14.91 21.54
CA PRO A 85 9.48 13.94 21.20
C PRO A 85 8.82 12.58 20.99
N ILE A 86 8.66 12.18 19.72
CA ILE A 86 8.23 10.82 19.40
C ILE A 86 9.46 9.97 19.17
N GLY A 87 9.60 8.89 19.95
CA GLY A 87 10.60 7.87 19.70
C GLY A 87 10.38 7.18 18.34
N TRP A 88 11.45 6.63 17.75
CA TRP A 88 11.33 5.89 16.49
C TRP A 88 10.46 4.63 16.61
N ALA A 89 10.56 3.91 17.74
CA ALA A 89 9.92 2.60 17.94
C ALA A 89 8.37 2.61 17.79
N PRO A 90 7.60 3.57 18.37
CA PRO A 90 6.15 3.64 18.18
C PRO A 90 5.75 3.80 16.71
N GLY A 91 6.44 4.69 15.97
CA GLY A 91 6.21 4.90 14.54
C GLY A 91 6.54 3.66 13.70
N ALA A 92 7.66 2.98 14.04
CA ALA A 92 8.07 1.74 13.39
C ALA A 92 7.04 0.62 13.63
N ARG A 93 6.62 0.39 14.88
CA ARG A 93 5.58 -0.62 15.20
C ARG A 93 4.27 -0.32 14.48
N ALA A 94 3.82 0.94 14.48
CA ALA A 94 2.61 1.33 13.75
C ALA A 94 2.73 1.06 12.23
N THR A 95 3.91 1.30 11.64
CA THR A 95 4.17 0.99 10.22
C THR A 95 4.12 -0.52 9.96
N MET A 96 4.77 -1.34 10.79
CA MET A 96 4.79 -2.80 10.65
C MET A 96 3.39 -3.40 10.79
N ILE A 97 2.60 -2.93 11.77
CA ILE A 97 1.19 -3.33 11.94
C ILE A 97 0.38 -2.91 10.71
N GLY A 98 0.59 -1.71 10.18
CA GLY A 98 -0.08 -1.24 8.97
C GLY A 98 0.23 -2.08 7.74
N VAL A 99 1.50 -2.43 7.51
CA VAL A 99 1.91 -3.29 6.38
C VAL A 99 1.31 -4.69 6.53
N MET A 100 1.36 -5.27 7.73
CA MET A 100 0.71 -6.55 8.03
C MET A 100 -0.80 -6.50 7.80
N ALA A 101 -1.47 -5.44 8.22
CA ALA A 101 -2.90 -5.26 7.98
C ALA A 101 -3.22 -5.17 6.47
N SER A 102 -2.39 -4.48 5.67
CA SER A 102 -2.53 -4.44 4.21
C SER A 102 -2.29 -5.79 3.54
N ALA A 103 -1.38 -6.61 4.09
CA ALA A 103 -1.11 -7.95 3.58
C ALA A 103 -2.24 -8.94 3.86
N LEU A 104 -3.03 -8.75 4.93
CA LEU A 104 -4.06 -9.69 5.36
C LEU A 104 -5.48 -9.29 4.94
N PHE A 105 -5.73 -7.99 4.81
CA PHE A 105 -7.06 -7.48 4.53
C PHE A 105 -7.11 -6.76 3.17
N PRO A 106 -8.22 -6.89 2.43
CA PRO A 106 -8.41 -6.15 1.18
C PRO A 106 -8.59 -4.65 1.46
N GLY A 107 -8.27 -3.80 0.47
CA GLY A 107 -8.65 -2.38 0.47
C GLY A 107 -7.67 -1.42 1.15
N ARG A 108 -6.37 -1.74 1.21
CA ARG A 108 -5.31 -0.82 1.71
C ARG A 108 -5.59 -0.23 3.11
N ILE A 109 -6.18 -1.03 3.99
CA ILE A 109 -6.52 -0.60 5.35
C ILE A 109 -5.31 -0.34 6.25
N GLY A 110 -4.11 -0.69 5.80
CA GLY A 110 -2.87 -0.48 6.54
C GLY A 110 -2.56 0.99 6.80
N GLU A 111 -2.87 1.89 5.85
CA GLU A 111 -2.65 3.32 6.03
C GLU A 111 -3.50 3.90 7.18
N PRO A 112 -4.82 3.68 7.23
CA PRO A 112 -5.63 4.05 8.39
C PRO A 112 -5.21 3.36 9.67
N SER A 113 -4.84 2.07 9.62
CA SER A 113 -4.46 1.29 10.80
C SER A 113 -3.26 1.89 11.51
N ARG A 114 -2.20 2.29 10.79
CA ARG A 114 -1.02 2.89 11.40
C ARG A 114 -1.31 4.25 12.06
N VAL A 115 -2.21 5.05 11.48
CA VAL A 115 -2.66 6.31 12.09
C VAL A 115 -3.38 6.03 13.40
N LEU A 116 -4.30 5.06 13.42
CA LEU A 116 -5.06 4.69 14.61
C LEU A 116 -4.18 4.11 15.71
N VAL A 117 -3.23 3.23 15.37
CA VAL A 117 -2.28 2.65 16.33
C VAL A 117 -1.45 3.75 16.96
N LEU A 118 -0.87 4.65 16.16
CA LEU A 118 -0.02 5.72 16.68
C LEU A 118 -0.83 6.73 17.52
N THR A 119 -2.08 7.03 17.14
CA THR A 119 -2.95 7.95 17.91
C THR A 119 -3.20 7.45 19.32
N ARG A 120 -3.25 6.13 19.56
CA ARG A 120 -3.46 5.56 20.90
C ARG A 120 -2.26 5.75 21.82
N GLY A 121 -1.05 5.84 21.28
CA GLY A 121 0.19 6.03 22.02
C GLY A 121 0.59 7.50 22.23
N LEU A 122 -0.21 8.46 21.77
CA LEU A 122 0.08 9.89 21.86
C LEU A 122 -0.92 10.60 22.76
N ASP A 123 -0.42 11.50 23.59
CA ASP A 123 -1.25 12.36 24.41
C ASP A 123 -1.94 13.45 23.55
N GLY A 124 -3.24 13.56 23.70
CA GLY A 124 -4.03 14.59 23.04
C GLY A 124 -5.36 14.12 22.45
N PRO A 125 -6.23 15.04 22.06
CA PRO A 125 -7.53 14.66 21.48
C PRO A 125 -7.37 14.07 20.08
N ALA A 126 -7.96 12.90 19.84
CA ALA A 126 -7.92 12.20 18.56
C ALA A 126 -8.43 13.09 17.39
N SER A 127 -9.37 13.99 17.64
CA SER A 127 -9.87 14.95 16.63
C SER A 127 -8.81 15.90 16.08
N ARG A 128 -7.71 16.11 16.82
CA ARG A 128 -6.56 16.92 16.39
C ARG A 128 -5.42 16.02 15.84
N LEU A 129 -5.14 14.91 16.52
CA LEU A 129 -4.02 14.04 16.15
C LEU A 129 -4.27 13.30 14.84
N VAL A 130 -5.45 12.71 14.64
CA VAL A 130 -5.76 11.91 13.44
C VAL A 130 -5.55 12.69 12.14
N PRO A 131 -6.04 13.94 11.96
CA PRO A 131 -5.78 14.69 10.73
C PRO A 131 -4.31 15.01 10.49
N VAL A 132 -3.56 15.36 11.55
CA VAL A 132 -2.12 15.64 11.45
C VAL A 132 -1.37 14.38 11.03
N LEU A 133 -1.62 13.25 11.70
CA LEU A 133 -1.00 11.97 11.37
C LEU A 133 -1.39 11.51 9.95
N ALA A 134 -2.64 11.66 9.55
CA ALA A 134 -3.06 11.40 8.17
C ALA A 134 -2.31 12.27 7.15
N GLY A 135 -2.04 13.53 7.49
CA GLY A 135 -1.20 14.41 6.70
C GLY A 135 0.25 13.93 6.57
N THR A 136 0.85 13.35 7.62
CA THR A 136 2.20 12.76 7.54
C THR A 136 2.23 11.50 6.69
N VAL A 137 1.18 10.67 6.76
CA VAL A 137 1.01 9.51 5.86
C VAL A 137 0.92 9.96 4.41
N PHE A 138 0.16 11.03 4.17
CA PHE A 138 0.06 11.60 2.83
C PHE A 138 1.41 12.16 2.35
N SER A 139 2.18 12.83 3.21
CA SER A 139 3.55 13.27 2.87
C SER A 139 4.46 12.12 2.50
N GLN A 140 4.40 11.00 3.24
CA GLN A 140 5.15 9.80 2.89
C GLN A 140 4.69 9.21 1.56
N THR A 141 3.39 9.26 1.25
CA THR A 141 2.88 8.82 -0.05
C THR A 141 3.45 9.67 -1.19
N LEU A 142 3.60 11.01 -1.01
CA LEU A 142 4.23 11.87 -2.01
C LEU A 142 5.71 11.54 -2.22
N ILE A 143 6.45 11.29 -1.14
CA ILE A 143 7.85 10.85 -1.23
C ILE A 143 7.95 9.48 -1.92
N ASN A 144 7.00 8.58 -1.64
CA ASN A 144 6.91 7.27 -2.31
C ASN A 144 6.63 7.41 -3.81
N LEU A 145 5.81 8.36 -4.23
CA LEU A 145 5.55 8.66 -5.63
C LEU A 145 6.78 9.19 -6.37
N LEU A 146 7.63 9.96 -5.70
CA LEU A 146 8.92 10.39 -6.26
C LEU A 146 9.80 9.16 -6.57
N ALA A 147 9.89 8.21 -5.64
CA ALA A 147 10.63 6.98 -5.85
C ALA A 147 10.05 6.14 -7.00
N LEU A 148 8.72 6.04 -7.07
CA LEU A 148 8.01 5.36 -8.16
C LEU A 148 8.28 6.04 -9.52
N ALA A 149 8.32 7.37 -9.57
CA ALA A 149 8.63 8.13 -10.78
C ALA A 149 10.07 7.89 -11.26
N ILE A 150 11.04 7.84 -10.34
CA ILE A 150 12.43 7.50 -10.66
C ILE A 150 12.51 6.07 -11.22
N LEU A 151 11.86 5.11 -10.57
CA LEU A 151 11.81 3.72 -11.02
C LEU A 151 11.14 3.59 -12.39
N ALA A 152 10.05 4.31 -12.62
CA ALA A 152 9.39 4.38 -13.93
C ALA A 152 10.35 4.95 -14.98
N GLY A 153 11.03 6.06 -14.69
CA GLY A 153 12.04 6.64 -15.60
C GLY A 153 13.13 5.63 -15.99
N VAL A 154 13.70 4.93 -15.02
CA VAL A 154 14.70 3.88 -15.27
C VAL A 154 14.12 2.75 -16.12
N THR A 155 12.89 2.32 -15.84
CA THR A 155 12.26 1.22 -16.57
C THR A 155 11.92 1.63 -18.00
N PHE A 156 11.31 2.79 -18.21
CA PHE A 156 10.89 3.25 -19.53
C PHE A 156 12.07 3.57 -20.47
N THR A 157 13.18 4.09 -19.93
CA THR A 157 14.38 4.34 -20.73
C THR A 157 15.14 3.06 -21.10
N SER A 158 14.95 1.98 -20.35
CA SER A 158 15.72 0.75 -20.50
C SER A 158 14.95 -0.38 -21.20
N VAL A 159 13.62 -0.25 -21.36
CA VAL A 159 12.76 -1.30 -21.95
C VAL A 159 12.29 -0.88 -23.33
N PRO A 160 12.81 -1.49 -24.42
CA PRO A 160 12.45 -1.12 -25.80
C PRO A 160 10.96 -1.21 -26.10
N LEU A 161 10.26 -2.17 -25.45
CA LEU A 161 8.81 -2.38 -25.62
C LEU A 161 7.95 -1.21 -25.15
N LEU A 162 8.48 -0.37 -24.24
CA LEU A 162 7.80 0.78 -23.66
C LEU A 162 8.21 2.12 -24.32
N HIS A 163 9.17 2.08 -25.26
CA HIS A 163 9.54 3.24 -26.03
C HIS A 163 8.38 3.68 -26.93
N GLY A 164 7.66 4.70 -26.52
CA GLY A 164 6.53 5.26 -27.26
C GLY A 164 5.21 5.31 -26.50
N ASP A 165 5.04 4.61 -25.39
CA ASP A 165 3.85 4.70 -24.55
C ASP A 165 3.93 5.89 -23.56
N LEU A 166 3.96 7.11 -24.14
CA LEU A 166 3.89 8.34 -23.34
C LEU A 166 2.62 8.40 -22.49
N ALA A 167 1.53 7.75 -22.92
CA ALA A 167 0.27 7.77 -22.18
C ALA A 167 0.37 7.00 -20.85
N GLY A 168 1.02 5.82 -20.84
CA GLY A 168 1.28 5.06 -19.62
C GLY A 168 2.20 5.80 -18.65
N VAL A 169 3.30 6.38 -19.15
CA VAL A 169 4.23 7.20 -18.35
C VAL A 169 3.53 8.41 -17.75
N THR A 170 2.76 9.15 -18.56
CA THR A 170 2.04 10.34 -18.08
C THR A 170 0.96 9.96 -17.07
N ALA A 171 0.23 8.87 -17.25
CA ALA A 171 -0.77 8.43 -16.27
C ALA A 171 -0.14 8.09 -14.90
N VAL A 172 0.99 7.37 -14.87
CA VAL A 172 1.70 7.01 -13.64
C VAL A 172 2.25 8.23 -12.91
N LEU A 173 2.64 9.30 -13.63
CA LEU A 173 3.19 10.53 -13.06
C LEU A 173 2.10 11.59 -12.76
N VAL A 174 1.17 11.80 -13.68
CA VAL A 174 0.18 12.89 -13.61
C VAL A 174 -0.90 12.61 -12.58
N VAL A 175 -1.40 11.38 -12.49
CA VAL A 175 -2.49 11.05 -11.54
C VAL A 175 -2.09 11.34 -10.09
N PRO A 176 -0.91 10.90 -9.59
CA PRO A 176 -0.46 11.23 -8.25
C PRO A 176 -0.19 12.72 -8.03
N LEU A 177 0.41 13.39 -9.03
CA LEU A 177 0.64 14.83 -8.98
C LEU A 177 -0.67 15.63 -8.96
N ALA A 178 -1.68 15.20 -9.72
CA ALA A 178 -3.01 15.80 -9.72
C ALA A 178 -3.71 15.64 -8.36
N ILE A 179 -3.61 14.46 -7.75
CA ILE A 179 -4.12 14.21 -6.38
C ILE A 179 -3.40 15.12 -5.39
N CYS A 180 -2.08 15.25 -5.51
CA CYS A 180 -1.27 16.15 -4.69
C CYS A 180 -1.73 17.60 -4.84
N ALA A 181 -1.85 18.08 -6.08
CA ALA A 181 -2.32 19.42 -6.39
C ALA A 181 -3.73 19.69 -5.85
N LEU A 182 -4.63 18.70 -5.96
CA LEU A 182 -5.99 18.78 -5.44
C LEU A 182 -6.01 18.91 -3.91
N VAL A 183 -5.18 18.15 -3.19
CA VAL A 183 -5.08 18.24 -1.73
C VAL A 183 -4.47 19.57 -1.31
N LEU A 184 -3.44 20.06 -2.00
CA LEU A 184 -2.83 21.36 -1.72
C LEU A 184 -3.76 22.53 -2.07
N ALA A 185 -4.51 22.44 -3.16
CA ALA A 185 -5.49 23.45 -3.60
C ALA A 185 -6.84 23.35 -2.87
N GLY A 186 -7.16 22.21 -2.30
CA GLY A 186 -8.45 21.90 -1.66
C GLY A 186 -8.96 22.98 -0.69
N PRO A 187 -8.13 23.52 0.22
CA PRO A 187 -8.57 24.60 1.12
C PRO A 187 -8.93 25.90 0.39
N ARG A 188 -8.27 26.20 -0.74
CA ARG A 188 -8.61 27.35 -1.58
C ARG A 188 -9.93 27.14 -2.30
N LEU A 189 -10.17 25.94 -2.82
CA LEU A 189 -11.43 25.56 -3.49
C LEU A 189 -12.60 25.54 -2.50
N LEU A 190 -12.40 25.07 -1.28
CA LEU A 190 -13.43 25.07 -0.23
C LEU A 190 -13.80 26.49 0.25
N ARG A 191 -12.89 27.49 0.12
CA ARG A 191 -13.23 28.89 0.38
C ARG A 191 -14.28 29.42 -0.59
N LEU A 192 -14.35 28.91 -1.82
CA LEU A 192 -15.41 29.23 -2.77
C LEU A 192 -16.78 28.68 -2.29
N GLY A 193 -16.81 27.53 -1.64
CA GLY A 193 -18.03 26.95 -1.04
C GLY A 193 -18.57 27.76 0.16
N ARG A 194 -17.76 28.60 0.80
CA ARG A 194 -18.19 29.50 1.89
C ARG A 194 -19.13 30.64 1.40
N ARG A 195 -19.18 30.87 0.11
CA ARG A 195 -20.10 31.85 -0.51
C ARG A 195 -21.52 31.28 -0.72
N SER A 196 -21.77 30.01 -0.36
CA SER A 196 -23.10 29.41 -0.45
C SER A 196 -24.07 29.99 0.57
N ARG A 197 -25.32 30.20 0.13
CA ARG A 197 -26.42 30.66 1.02
C ARG A 197 -26.94 29.57 1.96
N SER A 198 -26.55 28.31 1.78
CA SER A 198 -27.00 27.18 2.60
C SER A 198 -26.11 27.03 3.85
N THR A 199 -26.71 27.15 5.04
CA THR A 199 -26.01 26.98 6.33
C THR A 199 -25.43 25.56 6.52
N ARG A 200 -26.04 24.53 5.92
CA ARG A 200 -25.52 23.15 5.94
C ARG A 200 -24.25 23.03 5.10
N VAL A 201 -24.23 23.62 3.89
CA VAL A 201 -23.07 23.60 2.99
C VAL A 201 -21.92 24.37 3.64
N VAL A 202 -22.16 25.55 4.21
CA VAL A 202 -21.12 26.36 4.90
C VAL A 202 -20.55 25.62 6.11
N ARG A 203 -21.39 24.98 6.94
CA ARG A 203 -20.95 24.21 8.11
C ARG A 203 -20.08 23.01 7.71
N THR A 204 -20.49 22.28 6.67
CA THR A 204 -19.73 21.12 6.16
C THR A 204 -18.42 21.57 5.53
N ALA A 205 -18.43 22.63 4.70
CA ALA A 205 -17.23 23.22 4.11
C ALA A 205 -16.23 23.69 5.15
N ASN A 206 -16.70 24.34 6.23
CA ASN A 206 -15.84 24.76 7.35
C ASN A 206 -15.25 23.59 8.13
N ARG A 207 -16.02 22.51 8.33
CA ARG A 207 -15.52 21.28 8.99
C ARG A 207 -14.42 20.62 8.14
N ILE A 208 -14.67 20.45 6.85
CA ILE A 208 -13.70 19.86 5.92
C ILE A 208 -12.46 20.75 5.81
N ALA A 209 -12.63 22.08 5.66
CA ALA A 209 -11.52 23.02 5.60
C ALA A 209 -10.61 22.94 6.82
N ARG A 210 -11.21 22.83 8.02
CA ARG A 210 -10.45 22.68 9.28
C ARG A 210 -9.67 21.36 9.32
N GLN A 211 -10.26 20.25 8.87
CA GLN A 211 -9.57 18.97 8.81
C GLN A 211 -8.41 18.98 7.80
N LEU A 212 -8.63 19.61 6.63
CA LEU A 212 -7.58 19.78 5.63
C LEU A 212 -6.44 20.70 6.16
N GLU A 213 -6.77 21.73 6.89
CA GLU A 213 -5.79 22.63 7.49
C GLU A 213 -4.91 21.89 8.51
N LEU A 214 -5.53 21.07 9.37
CA LEU A 214 -4.79 20.17 10.27
C LEU A 214 -3.94 19.16 9.51
N ALA A 215 -4.46 18.54 8.44
CA ALA A 215 -3.70 17.61 7.62
C ALA A 215 -2.49 18.27 6.93
N ARG A 216 -2.59 19.58 6.59
CA ARG A 216 -1.46 20.34 6.03
C ARG A 216 -0.27 20.49 7.00
N HIS A 217 -0.49 20.40 8.31
CA HIS A 217 0.61 20.32 9.26
C HIS A 217 1.47 19.07 9.04
N GLY A 218 0.90 17.97 8.54
CA GLY A 218 1.66 16.80 8.13
C GLY A 218 2.57 17.04 6.91
N LEU A 219 2.30 18.06 6.08
CA LEU A 219 3.09 18.42 4.90
C LEU A 219 4.26 19.36 5.23
N VAL A 220 4.43 19.75 6.49
CA VAL A 220 5.51 20.65 6.95
C VAL A 220 6.91 20.06 6.66
N VAL A 221 7.03 18.74 6.49
CA VAL A 221 8.28 18.08 6.09
C VAL A 221 8.89 18.70 4.84
N PHE A 222 8.07 19.12 3.87
CA PHE A 222 8.55 19.77 2.64
C PHE A 222 9.01 21.20 2.83
N ALA A 223 8.59 21.86 3.92
CA ALA A 223 9.06 23.19 4.30
C ALA A 223 10.30 23.15 5.22
N ARG A 224 10.68 21.96 5.70
CA ARG A 224 11.83 21.75 6.59
C ARG A 224 12.87 20.88 5.89
N PRO A 225 13.84 21.45 5.13
CA PRO A 225 14.71 20.73 4.20
C PRO A 225 15.49 19.59 4.86
N ARG A 226 15.93 19.75 6.11
CA ARG A 226 16.64 18.72 6.86
C ARG A 226 15.81 17.43 6.99
N TYR A 227 14.57 17.56 7.48
CA TYR A 227 13.67 16.39 7.65
C TYR A 227 13.22 15.85 6.31
N GLY A 228 12.91 16.72 5.33
CA GLY A 228 12.49 16.33 4.00
C GLY A 228 13.56 15.52 3.26
N LEU A 229 14.80 16.02 3.26
CA LEU A 229 15.92 15.33 2.61
C LEU A 229 16.19 13.96 3.26
N THR A 230 16.21 13.90 4.59
CA THR A 230 16.42 12.63 5.32
C THR A 230 15.30 11.64 5.04
N ALA A 231 14.04 12.10 5.04
CA ALA A 231 12.89 11.25 4.71
C ALA A 231 12.95 10.70 3.28
N VAL A 232 13.31 11.54 2.30
CA VAL A 232 13.50 11.14 0.90
C VAL A 232 14.65 10.14 0.77
N THR A 233 15.78 10.38 1.42
CA THR A 233 16.93 9.47 1.39
C THR A 233 16.56 8.08 1.92
N TYR A 234 15.92 8.00 3.11
CA TYR A 234 15.47 6.72 3.65
C TYR A 234 14.46 6.03 2.74
N GLN A 235 13.56 6.77 2.13
CA GLN A 235 12.57 6.19 1.21
C GLN A 235 13.23 5.64 -0.06
N LEU A 236 14.18 6.39 -0.67
CA LEU A 236 14.91 5.91 -1.86
C LEU A 236 15.77 4.69 -1.54
N LEU A 237 16.46 4.67 -0.40
CA LEU A 237 17.20 3.50 0.04
C LEU A 237 16.27 2.29 0.26
N ALA A 238 15.09 2.50 0.85
CA ALA A 238 14.09 1.45 1.00
C ALA A 238 13.67 0.86 -0.36
N TRP A 239 13.46 1.71 -1.37
CA TRP A 239 13.12 1.25 -2.71
C TRP A 239 14.29 0.51 -3.40
N ALA A 240 15.53 0.97 -3.19
CA ALA A 240 16.72 0.28 -3.70
C ALA A 240 16.84 -1.12 -3.10
N LEU A 241 16.63 -1.28 -1.79
CA LEU A 241 16.63 -2.60 -1.15
C LEU A 241 15.48 -3.49 -1.64
N GLN A 242 14.29 -2.93 -1.86
CA GLN A 242 13.17 -3.68 -2.42
C GLN A 242 13.44 -4.11 -3.86
N TRP A 243 14.06 -3.26 -4.66
CA TRP A 243 14.53 -3.60 -6.01
C TRP A 243 15.54 -4.73 -5.98
N LEU A 244 16.54 -4.66 -5.10
CA LEU A 244 17.50 -5.75 -4.91
C LEU A 244 16.82 -7.04 -4.44
N ALA A 245 15.83 -6.97 -3.55
CA ALA A 245 15.07 -8.14 -3.13
C ALA A 245 14.33 -8.81 -4.32
N CYS A 246 13.75 -8.04 -5.22
CA CYS A 246 13.18 -8.56 -6.47
C CYS A 246 14.24 -9.27 -7.31
N TYR A 247 15.46 -8.71 -7.42
CA TYR A 247 16.55 -9.34 -8.15
C TYR A 247 17.07 -10.62 -7.46
N MET A 248 17.08 -10.68 -6.13
CA MET A 248 17.45 -11.93 -5.43
C MET A 248 16.49 -13.07 -5.78
N VAL A 249 15.22 -12.81 -5.99
CA VAL A 249 14.26 -13.84 -6.43
C VAL A 249 14.55 -14.27 -7.89
N VAL A 250 15.03 -13.38 -8.77
CA VAL A 250 15.53 -13.76 -10.10
C VAL A 250 16.67 -14.76 -9.98
N LEU A 251 17.66 -14.47 -9.10
CA LEU A 251 18.80 -15.36 -8.85
C LEU A 251 18.36 -16.68 -8.22
N ALA A 252 17.39 -16.65 -7.29
CA ALA A 252 16.88 -17.84 -6.64
C ALA A 252 16.31 -18.87 -7.62
N LEU A 253 15.71 -18.39 -8.72
CA LEU A 253 15.10 -19.22 -9.76
C LEU A 253 16.02 -19.46 -10.96
N GLY A 254 17.28 -18.98 -10.93
CA GLY A 254 18.22 -19.17 -12.04
C GLY A 254 17.83 -18.43 -13.33
N LEU A 255 17.05 -17.35 -13.24
CA LEU A 255 16.50 -16.61 -14.39
C LEU A 255 17.43 -15.51 -14.93
N GLN A 256 18.65 -15.37 -14.39
CA GLN A 256 19.56 -14.26 -14.69
C GLN A 256 20.00 -14.20 -16.16
N SER A 257 19.88 -15.28 -16.94
CA SER A 257 20.15 -15.29 -18.37
C SER A 257 19.11 -14.51 -19.20
N HIS A 258 17.89 -14.34 -18.68
CA HIS A 258 16.79 -13.64 -19.35
C HIS A 258 16.39 -12.38 -18.60
N ALA A 259 16.52 -12.36 -17.28
CA ALA A 259 16.02 -11.31 -16.40
C ALA A 259 17.17 -10.70 -15.57
N GLY A 260 17.52 -9.44 -15.85
CA GLY A 260 18.54 -8.69 -15.14
C GLY A 260 17.95 -7.71 -14.11
N LEU A 261 18.80 -6.80 -13.63
CA LEU A 261 18.40 -5.71 -12.71
C LEU A 261 17.29 -4.83 -13.28
N VAL A 262 17.31 -4.56 -14.60
CA VAL A 262 16.27 -3.75 -15.27
C VAL A 262 14.94 -4.48 -15.24
N THR A 263 14.93 -5.79 -15.49
CA THR A 263 13.71 -6.61 -15.39
C THR A 263 13.16 -6.61 -13.96
N ALA A 264 14.02 -6.70 -12.94
CA ALA A 264 13.62 -6.58 -11.55
C ALA A 264 13.01 -5.21 -11.22
N ALA A 265 13.51 -4.11 -11.82
CA ALA A 265 12.93 -2.78 -11.71
C ALA A 265 11.54 -2.72 -12.37
N ALA A 266 11.39 -3.29 -13.57
CA ALA A 266 10.12 -3.37 -14.26
C ALA A 266 9.07 -4.18 -13.48
N ILE A 267 9.47 -5.30 -12.87
CA ILE A 267 8.61 -6.10 -12.00
C ILE A 267 8.17 -5.27 -10.78
N LEU A 268 9.11 -4.63 -10.09
CA LEU A 268 8.82 -3.79 -8.94
C LEU A 268 7.83 -2.66 -9.29
N LEU A 269 8.01 -2.03 -10.45
CA LEU A 269 7.09 -1.03 -10.98
C LEU A 269 5.70 -1.63 -11.22
N ALA A 270 5.62 -2.74 -11.97
CA ALA A 270 4.36 -3.39 -12.34
C ALA A 270 3.56 -3.84 -11.11
N VAL A 271 4.23 -4.42 -10.12
CA VAL A 271 3.61 -4.84 -8.85
C VAL A 271 3.05 -3.65 -8.08
N ASN A 272 3.81 -2.54 -7.98
CA ASN A 272 3.34 -1.34 -7.28
C ASN A 272 2.17 -0.65 -8.02
N VAL A 273 2.17 -0.63 -9.35
CA VAL A 273 1.06 -0.13 -10.16
C VAL A 273 -0.18 -1.03 -10.01
N SER A 274 0.00 -2.35 -10.06
CA SER A 274 -1.09 -3.32 -9.89
C SER A 274 -1.74 -3.23 -8.51
N ALA A 275 -0.97 -2.89 -7.48
CA ALA A 275 -1.45 -2.71 -6.12
C ALA A 275 -2.41 -1.51 -5.95
N VAL A 276 -2.54 -0.62 -6.95
CA VAL A 276 -3.56 0.45 -6.95
C VAL A 276 -4.97 -0.13 -7.11
N LEU A 277 -5.10 -1.29 -7.77
CA LEU A 277 -6.37 -1.98 -7.99
C LEU A 277 -6.63 -2.97 -6.83
N PRO A 278 -7.47 -2.65 -5.84
CA PRO A 278 -7.75 -3.55 -4.72
C PRO A 278 -8.75 -4.65 -5.13
N ALA A 279 -8.35 -5.51 -6.07
CA ALA A 279 -9.22 -6.53 -6.65
C ALA A 279 -9.43 -7.74 -5.70
N THR A 280 -8.37 -8.13 -4.98
CA THR A 280 -8.37 -9.33 -4.12
C THR A 280 -7.65 -9.06 -2.78
N PRO A 281 -7.92 -9.84 -1.72
CA PRO A 281 -7.09 -9.84 -0.52
C PRO A 281 -5.63 -10.11 -0.87
N SER A 282 -4.70 -9.34 -0.28
CA SER A 282 -3.26 -9.41 -0.58
C SER A 282 -2.90 -9.27 -2.07
N ASN A 283 -3.79 -8.76 -2.93
CA ASN A 283 -3.61 -8.72 -4.39
C ASN A 283 -3.27 -10.08 -5.03
N VAL A 284 -3.63 -11.20 -4.40
CA VAL A 284 -3.38 -12.56 -4.94
C VAL A 284 -4.00 -12.68 -6.33
N GLY A 285 -3.24 -13.21 -7.27
CA GLY A 285 -3.60 -13.31 -8.69
C GLY A 285 -3.15 -12.09 -9.51
N VAL A 286 -3.49 -10.88 -9.09
CA VAL A 286 -3.07 -9.64 -9.79
C VAL A 286 -1.57 -9.41 -9.67
N PHE A 287 -1.01 -9.69 -8.50
CA PHE A 287 0.42 -9.62 -8.23
C PHE A 287 1.22 -10.59 -9.12
N GLN A 288 0.79 -11.88 -9.16
CA GLN A 288 1.42 -12.89 -10.01
C GLN A 288 1.27 -12.56 -11.50
N ALA A 289 0.11 -12.07 -11.90
CA ALA A 289 -0.12 -11.65 -13.28
C ALA A 289 0.81 -10.50 -13.69
N ALA A 290 1.02 -9.52 -12.81
CA ALA A 290 1.96 -8.42 -13.06
C ALA A 290 3.40 -8.92 -13.23
N CYS A 291 3.86 -9.84 -12.38
CA CYS A 291 5.17 -10.48 -12.52
C CYS A 291 5.27 -11.29 -13.82
N LEU A 292 4.25 -12.07 -14.13
CA LEU A 292 4.21 -12.92 -15.32
C LEU A 292 4.28 -12.11 -16.61
N VAL A 293 3.48 -11.03 -16.72
CA VAL A 293 3.46 -10.16 -17.90
C VAL A 293 4.85 -9.58 -18.17
N VAL A 294 5.52 -9.07 -17.13
CA VAL A 294 6.87 -8.52 -17.28
C VAL A 294 7.85 -9.63 -17.69
N LEU A 295 7.89 -10.74 -16.97
CA LEU A 295 8.87 -11.80 -17.21
C LEU A 295 8.69 -12.47 -18.58
N THR A 296 7.46 -12.64 -19.05
CA THR A 296 7.21 -13.17 -20.40
C THR A 296 7.68 -12.22 -21.50
N ALA A 297 7.57 -10.91 -21.29
CA ALA A 297 8.12 -9.92 -22.21
C ALA A 297 9.65 -9.99 -22.35
N TYR A 298 10.35 -10.53 -21.34
CA TYR A 298 11.78 -10.81 -21.36
C TYR A 298 12.13 -12.25 -21.75
N GLY A 299 11.16 -13.03 -22.27
CA GLY A 299 11.40 -14.38 -22.77
C GLY A 299 11.40 -15.48 -21.70
N VAL A 300 11.02 -15.16 -20.46
CA VAL A 300 10.84 -16.17 -19.40
C VAL A 300 9.53 -16.93 -19.60
N GLY A 301 9.58 -18.26 -19.55
CA GLY A 301 8.39 -19.11 -19.69
C GLY A 301 7.34 -18.85 -18.58
N ALA A 302 6.08 -19.13 -18.88
CA ALA A 302 4.96 -18.86 -17.98
C ALA A 302 5.06 -19.58 -16.62
N GLY A 303 5.56 -20.81 -16.58
CA GLY A 303 5.75 -21.57 -15.34
C GLY A 303 6.73 -20.90 -14.37
N PRO A 304 7.99 -20.67 -14.77
CA PRO A 304 8.97 -19.94 -13.96
C PRO A 304 8.53 -18.50 -13.62
N GLY A 305 7.84 -17.81 -14.54
CA GLY A 305 7.31 -16.46 -14.29
C GLY A 305 6.24 -16.44 -13.19
N LEU A 306 5.37 -17.44 -13.16
CA LEU A 306 4.37 -17.56 -12.09
C LEU A 306 5.02 -17.99 -10.76
N ALA A 307 5.99 -18.92 -10.79
CA ALA A 307 6.75 -19.30 -9.61
C ALA A 307 7.47 -18.11 -8.98
N TYR A 308 8.05 -17.23 -9.80
CA TYR A 308 8.63 -15.98 -9.36
C TYR A 308 7.62 -15.11 -8.59
N GLY A 309 6.44 -14.88 -9.16
CA GLY A 309 5.39 -14.09 -8.52
C GLY A 309 4.93 -14.68 -7.18
N ILE A 310 4.85 -16.02 -7.09
CA ILE A 310 4.50 -16.72 -5.84
C ILE A 310 5.59 -16.54 -4.79
N ILE A 311 6.86 -16.73 -5.14
CA ILE A 311 7.99 -16.56 -4.20
C ILE A 311 8.09 -15.11 -3.73
N LEU A 312 8.01 -14.13 -4.66
CA LEU A 312 8.10 -12.72 -4.30
C LEU A 312 6.96 -12.31 -3.35
N GLN A 313 5.74 -12.77 -3.62
CA GLN A 313 4.61 -12.50 -2.73
C GLN A 313 4.79 -13.19 -1.36
N ALA A 314 5.32 -14.41 -1.33
CA ALA A 314 5.65 -15.09 -0.08
C ALA A 314 6.69 -14.31 0.72
N VAL A 315 7.73 -13.76 0.08
CA VAL A 315 8.74 -12.89 0.71
C VAL A 315 8.07 -11.65 1.33
N GLU A 316 7.16 -10.98 0.61
CA GLU A 316 6.43 -9.82 1.13
C GLU A 316 5.56 -10.17 2.34
N VAL A 317 4.78 -11.25 2.24
CA VAL A 317 3.88 -11.71 3.32
C VAL A 317 4.68 -12.16 4.54
N LEU A 318 5.74 -12.94 4.35
CA LEU A 318 6.62 -13.39 5.45
C LEU A 318 7.25 -12.20 6.17
N THR A 319 7.72 -11.20 5.43
CA THR A 319 8.27 -9.97 6.00
C THR A 319 7.20 -9.19 6.78
N ALA A 320 6.00 -9.03 6.20
CA ALA A 320 4.90 -8.32 6.82
C ALA A 320 4.44 -8.98 8.13
N LEU A 321 4.33 -10.32 8.15
CA LEU A 321 3.97 -11.09 9.33
C LEU A 321 5.12 -11.13 10.36
N GLY A 322 6.34 -11.40 9.89
CA GLY A 322 7.52 -11.52 10.73
C GLY A 322 7.85 -10.26 11.54
N LEU A 323 7.58 -9.08 10.99
CA LEU A 323 7.76 -7.80 11.68
C LEU A 323 6.46 -7.29 12.31
N GLY A 324 5.31 -7.55 11.69
CA GLY A 324 4.03 -7.05 12.15
C GLY A 324 3.48 -7.75 13.38
N ILE A 325 3.65 -9.08 13.50
CA ILE A 325 3.18 -9.84 14.67
C ILE A 325 3.92 -9.40 15.94
N PRO A 326 5.27 -9.35 15.99
CA PRO A 326 5.98 -8.84 17.17
C PRO A 326 5.58 -7.39 17.50
N ALA A 327 5.40 -6.54 16.48
CA ALA A 327 4.98 -5.16 16.70
C ALA A 327 3.57 -5.07 17.31
N LEU A 328 2.65 -5.94 16.88
CA LEU A 328 1.29 -6.02 17.40
C LEU A 328 1.28 -6.44 18.89
N LEU A 329 2.05 -7.47 19.20
CA LEU A 329 2.19 -7.96 20.57
C LEU A 329 2.82 -6.91 21.48
N ALA A 330 3.84 -6.18 21.01
CA ALA A 330 4.49 -5.11 21.75
C ALA A 330 3.57 -3.92 22.07
N GLU A 331 2.54 -3.67 21.22
CA GLU A 331 1.51 -2.65 21.48
C GLU A 331 0.35 -3.17 22.34
N GLY A 332 0.36 -4.43 22.77
CA GLY A 332 -0.73 -5.04 23.54
C GLY A 332 -2.07 -5.10 22.77
N LEU A 333 -2.00 -5.03 21.45
CA LEU A 333 -3.17 -5.04 20.58
C LEU A 333 -3.55 -6.46 20.17
N SER A 334 -4.85 -6.72 20.05
CA SER A 334 -5.39 -7.96 19.50
C SER A 334 -5.78 -7.80 18.03
N TRP A 335 -5.92 -8.93 17.34
CA TRP A 335 -6.44 -8.95 15.96
C TRP A 335 -7.81 -8.26 15.80
N ARG A 336 -8.61 -8.24 16.86
CA ARG A 336 -9.94 -7.59 16.88
C ARG A 336 -9.83 -6.07 16.80
N ASP A 337 -8.75 -5.50 17.30
CA ASP A 337 -8.52 -4.06 17.33
C ASP A 337 -8.17 -3.48 15.99
N ILE A 338 -7.61 -4.31 15.08
CA ILE A 338 -7.16 -3.91 13.74
C ILE A 338 -8.25 -4.16 12.69
N ARG A 339 -9.26 -5.01 12.98
CA ARG A 339 -10.34 -5.30 12.02
C ARG A 339 -11.16 -4.04 11.72
N PRO A 340 -11.46 -3.76 10.43
CA PRO A 340 -12.36 -2.67 10.07
C PRO A 340 -13.75 -2.87 10.69
N ALA A 341 -14.43 -1.78 11.00
CA ALA A 341 -15.75 -1.80 11.64
C ALA A 341 -16.79 -2.62 10.85
N SER A 342 -16.66 -2.69 9.53
CA SER A 342 -17.50 -3.53 8.65
C SER A 342 -17.31 -5.04 8.86
N ALA A 343 -16.13 -5.47 9.34
CA ALA A 343 -15.84 -6.87 9.63
C ALA A 343 -16.19 -7.27 11.08
N ARG A 344 -16.38 -6.30 11.98
CA ARG A 344 -16.83 -6.54 13.36
C ARG A 344 -18.32 -6.93 13.42
N SER A 345 -19.15 -6.32 12.57
CA SER A 345 -20.58 -6.62 12.50
C SER A 345 -20.94 -7.94 11.82
N ALA A 346 -19.98 -8.60 11.17
CA ALA A 346 -20.21 -9.90 10.51
C ALA A 346 -19.86 -11.11 11.39
N GLY A 347 -19.19 -10.91 12.53
CA GLY A 347 -18.80 -11.97 13.47
C GLY A 347 -19.68 -12.06 14.73
N GLU A 348 -20.70 -11.21 14.84
CA GLU A 348 -21.66 -11.19 15.96
C GLU A 348 -23.06 -11.69 15.52
N LEU A 349 -23.15 -12.40 14.41
CA LEU A 349 -24.31 -13.14 13.94
C LEU A 349 -23.93 -14.63 13.85
#